data_dfabc228c58cc93294e829fbafb87907
#
_entry.id   dfabc228c58cc93294e829fbafb87907
#
_cell.length_a   1.000
_cell.length_b   1.000
_cell.length_c   1.000
_cell.angle_alpha   90.00
_cell.angle_beta   90.00
_cell.angle_gamma   90.00
#
_symmetry.space_group_name_H-M   'P 1'
#
loop_
_entity.id
_entity.type
_entity.pdbx_description
1 polymer ?
#
loop_
_entity_poly.entity_id
_entity_poly.type
_entity_poly.pdbx_seq_one_letter_code
_entity_poly.pdbx_strand_id
1 'polypeptide(L)'
;IGHGLNKQELEKNKIFDSYWIQNFNLSQQIPLDKESVDYCLMVAAWQYLQYPENLTKEIARILSREGKIIIAFSNRAFWHKAPNIWTSSTEEERVKYVRKVLISNGFNEPKIIKKFTEPALNIFNFLNKDPFYCLIATKE
;
A
#
# COMPACT_ATOMS: atom_id res chain seq x y z
N ILE A 1 -11.23 1.67 10.65
CA ILE A 1 -10.84 3.07 10.46
C ILE A 1 -10.46 3.27 9.00
N GLY A 2 -10.90 4.38 8.38
CA GLY A 2 -10.60 4.74 7.00
C GLY A 2 -9.64 5.93 6.90
N HIS A 3 -8.86 5.96 5.81
CA HIS A 3 -8.00 7.09 5.45
C HIS A 3 -8.08 7.34 3.95
N GLY A 4 -8.06 8.60 3.55
CA GLY A 4 -8.05 9.00 2.13
C GLY A 4 -7.90 10.50 1.95
N LEU A 5 -7.94 10.92 0.69
CA LEU A 5 -7.84 12.34 0.32
C LEU A 5 -9.21 12.98 0.06
N ASN A 6 -10.24 12.18 -0.16
CA ASN A 6 -11.58 12.67 -0.54
C ASN A 6 -12.60 12.36 0.56
N LYS A 7 -13.08 13.44 1.18
CA LYS A 7 -14.07 13.35 2.25
C LYS A 7 -15.35 12.64 1.82
N GLN A 8 -15.88 12.95 0.64
CA GLN A 8 -17.14 12.37 0.16
C GLN A 8 -17.06 10.86 -0.07
N GLU A 9 -15.90 10.35 -0.50
CA GLU A 9 -15.67 8.91 -0.68
C GLU A 9 -15.62 8.20 0.67
N LEU A 10 -14.94 8.79 1.65
CA LEU A 10 -14.84 8.25 3.00
C LEU A 10 -16.20 8.22 3.72
N GLU A 11 -16.99 9.30 3.62
CA GLU A 11 -18.33 9.40 4.21
C GLU A 11 -19.32 8.39 3.63
N LYS A 12 -19.21 8.07 2.35
CA LYS A 12 -20.07 7.08 1.69
C LYS A 12 -19.71 5.64 2.05
N ASN A 13 -18.51 5.39 2.54
CA ASN A 13 -18.07 4.05 2.89
C ASN A 13 -18.57 3.65 4.28
N LYS A 14 -19.66 2.90 4.32
CA LYS A 14 -20.32 2.44 5.55
C LYS A 14 -19.53 1.38 6.34
N ILE A 15 -18.39 0.90 5.82
CA ILE A 15 -17.53 -0.07 6.51
C ILE A 15 -16.66 0.63 7.56
N PHE A 16 -16.43 1.93 7.42
CA PHE A 16 -15.59 2.68 8.35
C PHE A 16 -16.41 3.19 9.55
N ASP A 17 -16.01 2.83 10.76
CA ASP A 17 -16.54 3.41 12.01
C ASP A 17 -16.04 4.85 12.20
N SER A 18 -14.81 5.12 11.74
CA SER A 18 -14.19 6.44 11.75
C SER A 18 -13.23 6.60 10.57
N TYR A 19 -12.92 7.84 10.22
CA TYR A 19 -11.96 8.13 9.16
C TYR A 19 -11.27 9.47 9.41
N TRP A 20 -10.13 9.68 8.71
CA TRP A 20 -9.50 10.99 8.63
C TRP A 20 -9.01 11.28 7.22
N ILE A 21 -8.78 12.57 6.95
CA ILE A 21 -8.32 13.07 5.65
C ILE A 21 -6.90 13.57 5.83
N GLN A 22 -5.96 13.04 5.06
CA GLN A 22 -4.56 13.45 5.13
C GLN A 22 -3.84 13.11 3.84
N ASN A 23 -2.96 14.01 3.40
CA ASN A 23 -2.02 13.74 2.32
C ASN A 23 -0.68 13.29 2.92
N PHE A 24 -0.37 12.01 2.81
CA PHE A 24 0.89 11.45 3.33
C PHE A 24 2.13 11.91 2.57
N ASN A 25 2.01 12.61 1.45
CA ASN A 25 3.14 13.27 0.81
C ASN A 25 3.45 14.65 1.42
N LEU A 26 2.55 15.21 2.24
CA LEU A 26 2.75 16.46 2.97
C LEU A 26 3.13 16.21 4.45
N SER A 27 2.51 15.22 5.08
CA SER A 27 2.80 14.83 6.45
C SER A 27 2.62 13.32 6.61
N GLN A 28 3.59 12.64 7.18
CA GLN A 28 3.53 11.19 7.40
C GLN A 28 3.04 10.79 8.78
N GLN A 29 2.86 11.76 9.70
CA GLN A 29 2.38 11.47 11.06
C GLN A 29 0.92 11.00 11.01
N ILE A 30 0.65 9.79 11.50
CA ILE A 30 -0.70 9.22 11.55
C ILE A 30 -1.37 9.61 12.88
N PRO A 31 -2.61 10.17 12.87
CA PRO A 31 -3.31 10.63 14.07
C PRO A 31 -3.93 9.46 14.86
N LEU A 32 -3.16 8.43 15.12
CA LEU A 32 -3.52 7.26 15.92
C LEU A 32 -2.45 7.01 16.99
N ASP A 33 -2.85 6.42 18.09
CA ASP A 33 -1.93 6.09 19.17
C ASP A 33 -0.97 4.96 18.79
N LYS A 34 0.15 4.88 19.53
CA LYS A 34 1.08 3.77 19.39
C LYS A 34 0.36 2.46 19.72
N GLU A 35 0.62 1.42 18.91
CA GLU A 35 0.10 0.06 19.13
C GLU A 35 -1.44 -0.01 19.23
N SER A 36 -2.14 0.81 18.43
CA SER A 36 -3.60 0.96 18.47
C SER A 36 -4.36 0.21 17.37
N VAL A 37 -3.66 -0.38 16.40
CA VAL A 37 -4.28 -1.13 15.30
C VAL A 37 -3.55 -2.45 15.04
N ASP A 38 -4.28 -3.49 14.63
CA ASP A 38 -3.71 -4.81 14.35
C ASP A 38 -3.33 -5.00 12.89
N TYR A 39 -4.02 -4.31 12.00
CA TYR A 39 -3.80 -4.40 10.55
C TYR A 39 -3.76 -3.02 9.90
N CYS A 40 -2.81 -2.83 9.01
CA CYS A 40 -2.78 -1.70 8.08
C CYS A 40 -2.90 -2.25 6.65
N LEU A 41 -3.94 -1.84 5.94
CA LEU A 41 -4.18 -2.25 4.56
C LEU A 41 -3.98 -1.07 3.63
N MET A 42 -3.11 -1.21 2.65
CA MET A 42 -2.80 -0.20 1.64
C MET A 42 -2.97 -0.81 0.24
N VAL A 43 -4.05 -0.47 -0.44
CA VAL A 43 -4.38 -0.99 -1.78
C VAL A 43 -4.28 0.12 -2.81
N ALA A 44 -3.51 -0.10 -3.87
CA ALA A 44 -3.30 0.82 -4.99
C ALA A 44 -2.89 2.25 -4.57
N ALA A 45 -2.22 2.40 -3.44
CA ALA A 45 -1.82 3.68 -2.87
C ALA A 45 -0.30 3.84 -2.74
N TRP A 46 0.43 2.76 -2.47
CA TRP A 46 1.88 2.77 -2.28
C TRP A 46 2.64 3.43 -3.43
N GLN A 47 2.23 3.17 -4.65
CA GLN A 47 2.87 3.69 -5.86
C GLN A 47 2.89 5.22 -5.99
N TYR A 48 2.19 5.95 -5.11
CA TYR A 48 2.11 7.42 -5.11
C TYR A 48 2.84 8.06 -3.93
N LEU A 49 3.44 7.27 -3.05
CA LEU A 49 4.16 7.77 -1.89
C LEU A 49 5.52 8.34 -2.29
N GLN A 50 5.80 9.56 -1.86
CA GLN A 50 7.11 10.21 -2.03
C GLN A 50 8.06 9.91 -0.86
N TYR A 51 7.50 9.60 0.32
CA TYR A 51 8.26 9.34 1.55
C TYR A 51 7.82 8.01 2.20
N PRO A 52 7.92 6.86 1.47
CA PRO A 52 7.40 5.59 1.97
C PRO A 52 8.15 5.07 3.20
N GLU A 53 9.45 5.38 3.36
CA GLU A 53 10.23 5.02 4.53
C GLU A 53 9.67 5.66 5.81
N ASN A 54 9.40 6.97 5.75
CA ASN A 54 8.85 7.71 6.88
C ASN A 54 7.44 7.22 7.25
N LEU A 55 6.60 7.01 6.23
CA LEU A 55 5.25 6.48 6.46
C LEU A 55 5.29 5.05 7.02
N THR A 56 6.21 4.22 6.56
CA THR A 56 6.35 2.84 7.05
C THR A 56 6.77 2.80 8.51
N LYS A 57 7.67 3.69 8.96
CA LYS A 57 8.01 3.84 10.39
C LYS A 57 6.79 4.23 11.21
N GLU A 58 5.99 5.14 10.71
CA GLU A 58 4.78 5.60 11.40
C GLU A 58 3.71 4.50 11.45
N ILE A 59 3.57 3.72 10.37
CA ILE A 59 2.71 2.52 10.37
C ILE A 59 3.22 1.50 11.39
N ALA A 60 4.53 1.26 11.49
CA ALA A 60 5.10 0.39 12.51
C ALA A 60 4.82 0.92 13.94
N ARG A 61 4.79 2.23 14.15
CA ARG A 61 4.45 2.84 15.45
C ARG A 61 3.02 2.52 15.87
N ILE A 62 2.06 2.66 14.96
CA ILE A 62 0.63 2.48 15.27
C ILE A 62 0.19 1.01 15.31
N LEU A 63 0.91 0.11 14.64
CA LEU A 63 0.61 -1.32 14.68
C LEU A 63 0.92 -1.90 16.06
N SER A 64 0.03 -2.76 16.55
CA SER A 64 0.24 -3.58 17.74
C SER A 64 1.43 -4.53 17.56
N ARG A 65 1.87 -5.19 18.63
CA ARG A 65 2.86 -6.26 18.55
C ARG A 65 2.33 -7.35 17.62
N GLU A 66 3.21 -7.83 16.71
CA GLU A 66 2.84 -8.80 15.67
C GLU A 66 1.73 -8.31 14.71
N GLY A 67 1.37 -7.03 14.78
CA GLY A 67 0.47 -6.39 13.82
C GLY A 67 1.02 -6.45 12.40
N LYS A 68 0.14 -6.43 11.40
CA LYS A 68 0.53 -6.68 10.02
C LYS A 68 0.25 -5.50 9.10
N ILE A 69 1.19 -5.27 8.20
CA ILE A 69 0.99 -4.41 7.04
C ILE A 69 0.71 -5.28 5.80
N ILE A 70 -0.29 -4.87 5.02
CA ILE A 70 -0.69 -5.52 3.77
C ILE A 70 -0.66 -4.46 2.67
N ILE A 71 0.26 -4.61 1.73
CA ILE A 71 0.43 -3.68 0.61
C ILE A 71 0.07 -4.41 -0.67
N ALA A 72 -0.92 -3.89 -1.41
CA ALA A 72 -1.35 -4.47 -2.67
C ALA A 72 -1.31 -3.44 -3.81
N PHE A 73 -0.76 -3.84 -4.95
CA PHE A 73 -0.68 -3.02 -6.14
C PHE A 73 -0.67 -3.87 -7.42
N SER A 74 -0.93 -3.22 -8.54
CA SER A 74 -0.80 -3.79 -9.89
C SER A 74 0.21 -2.99 -10.72
N ASN A 75 0.39 -3.38 -11.97
CA ASN A 75 1.17 -2.59 -12.93
C ASN A 75 0.46 -1.30 -13.38
N ARG A 76 -0.81 -1.12 -13.04
CA ARG A 76 -1.57 0.09 -13.37
C ARG A 76 -1.28 1.20 -12.37
N ALA A 77 -0.93 2.37 -12.88
CA ALA A 77 -0.72 3.58 -12.10
C ALA A 77 -1.03 4.82 -12.91
N PHE A 78 -1.39 5.91 -12.24
CA PHE A 78 -1.38 7.24 -12.84
C PHE A 78 0.08 7.73 -12.88
N TRP A 79 0.77 7.44 -13.96
CA TRP A 79 2.22 7.62 -14.10
C TRP A 79 2.71 9.04 -13.76
N HIS A 80 1.92 10.05 -14.11
CA HIS A 80 2.23 11.46 -13.79
C HIS A 80 2.15 11.80 -12.30
N LYS A 81 1.56 10.92 -11.47
CA LYS A 81 1.46 11.07 -10.01
C LYS A 81 2.43 10.19 -9.25
N ALA A 82 3.02 9.22 -9.89
CA ALA A 82 3.94 8.28 -9.25
C ALA A 82 5.37 8.87 -9.24
N PRO A 83 6.16 8.66 -8.16
CA PRO A 83 7.55 9.09 -8.09
C PRO A 83 8.42 8.35 -9.11
N ASN A 84 9.54 8.97 -9.48
CA ASN A 84 10.42 8.45 -10.52
C ASN A 84 10.93 7.02 -10.24
N ILE A 85 11.22 6.71 -8.99
CA ILE A 85 11.63 5.36 -8.59
C ILE A 85 10.59 4.30 -8.97
N TRP A 86 9.30 4.66 -8.95
CA TRP A 86 8.23 3.74 -9.34
C TRP A 86 8.09 3.64 -10.85
N THR A 87 8.15 4.76 -11.56
CA THR A 87 7.93 4.84 -13.01
C THR A 87 9.09 4.28 -13.83
N SER A 88 10.32 4.38 -13.32
CA SER A 88 11.53 3.86 -13.98
C SER A 88 11.84 2.39 -13.66
N SER A 89 11.13 1.79 -12.70
CA SER A 89 11.39 0.41 -12.25
C SER A 89 10.53 -0.61 -12.97
N THR A 90 11.06 -1.79 -13.16
CA THR A 90 10.31 -2.99 -13.53
C THR A 90 9.40 -3.46 -12.38
N GLU A 91 8.47 -4.35 -12.67
CA GLU A 91 7.58 -4.92 -11.64
C GLU A 91 8.36 -5.63 -10.52
N GLU A 92 9.40 -6.37 -10.88
CA GLU A 92 10.24 -7.08 -9.91
C GLU A 92 11.05 -6.10 -9.02
N GLU A 93 11.55 -5.03 -9.61
CA GLU A 93 12.25 -3.97 -8.87
C GLU A 93 11.32 -3.25 -7.91
N ARG A 94 10.05 -2.99 -8.29
CA ARG A 94 9.04 -2.42 -7.39
C ARG A 94 8.77 -3.32 -6.20
N VAL A 95 8.61 -4.62 -6.41
CA VAL A 95 8.44 -5.60 -5.32
C VAL A 95 9.67 -5.60 -4.40
N LYS A 96 10.89 -5.63 -4.96
CA LYS A 96 12.14 -5.56 -4.19
C LYS A 96 12.26 -4.25 -3.40
N TYR A 97 11.84 -3.14 -3.98
CA TYR A 97 11.84 -1.85 -3.32
C TYR A 97 10.90 -1.81 -2.12
N VAL A 98 9.63 -2.21 -2.30
CA VAL A 98 8.64 -2.31 -1.20
C VAL A 98 9.17 -3.22 -0.09
N ARG A 99 9.67 -4.40 -0.44
CA ARG A 99 10.29 -5.36 0.51
C ARG A 99 11.41 -4.68 1.31
N LYS A 100 12.34 -4.00 0.62
CA LYS A 100 13.47 -3.31 1.28
C LYS A 100 12.97 -2.27 2.27
N VAL A 101 12.02 -1.44 1.88
CA VAL A 101 11.44 -0.40 2.75
C VAL A 101 10.81 -1.03 4.00
N LEU A 102 10.05 -2.11 3.86
CA LEU A 102 9.44 -2.82 4.98
C LEU A 102 10.48 -3.33 5.98
N ILE A 103 11.46 -4.11 5.51
CA ILE A 103 12.51 -4.71 6.36
C ILE A 103 13.33 -3.60 7.06
N SER A 104 13.69 -2.52 6.35
CA SER A 104 14.47 -1.43 6.93
C SER A 104 13.71 -0.60 7.96
N ASN A 105 12.40 -0.81 8.13
CA ASN A 105 11.56 -0.01 9.02
C ASN A 105 10.76 -0.85 10.03
N GLY A 106 11.31 -2.00 10.47
CA GLY A 106 10.81 -2.77 11.61
C GLY A 106 9.76 -3.82 11.25
N PHE A 107 9.80 -4.34 10.04
CA PHE A 107 8.99 -5.47 9.61
C PHE A 107 9.85 -6.66 9.24
N ASN A 108 9.35 -7.86 9.48
CA ASN A 108 9.99 -9.10 9.04
C ASN A 108 9.97 -9.24 7.50
N GLU A 109 10.60 -10.31 7.02
CA GLU A 109 10.55 -10.69 5.60
C GLU A 109 9.11 -10.84 5.12
N PRO A 110 8.63 -10.03 4.14
CA PRO A 110 7.25 -10.09 3.70
C PRO A 110 6.95 -11.37 2.90
N LYS A 111 5.78 -11.96 3.16
CA LYS A 111 5.20 -12.94 2.26
C LYS A 111 4.73 -12.21 0.99
N ILE A 112 5.23 -12.63 -0.17
CA ILE A 112 4.90 -12.05 -1.47
C ILE A 112 3.93 -12.97 -2.20
N ILE A 113 2.78 -12.44 -2.61
CA ILE A 113 1.78 -13.13 -3.41
C ILE A 113 1.70 -12.42 -4.75
N LYS A 114 1.90 -13.18 -5.84
CA LYS A 114 1.73 -12.70 -7.21
C LYS A 114 0.56 -13.48 -7.83
N LYS A 115 -0.41 -12.75 -8.35
CA LYS A 115 -1.52 -13.31 -9.12
C LYS A 115 -1.66 -12.54 -10.43
N PHE A 116 -2.20 -13.21 -11.44
CA PHE A 116 -2.61 -12.56 -12.68
C PHE A 116 -4.13 -12.52 -12.72
N THR A 117 -4.70 -11.40 -13.19
CA THR A 117 -6.14 -11.34 -13.44
C THR A 117 -6.49 -12.33 -14.54
N GLU A 118 -7.52 -13.15 -14.31
CA GLU A 118 -8.08 -13.98 -15.39
C GLU A 118 -8.57 -13.03 -16.49
N PRO A 119 -8.27 -13.33 -17.77
CA PRO A 119 -8.80 -12.52 -18.85
C PRO A 119 -10.33 -12.61 -18.80
N ALA A 120 -11.00 -11.46 -18.66
CA ALA A 120 -12.42 -11.40 -18.95
C ALA A 120 -12.62 -11.97 -20.37
N LEU A 121 -13.66 -12.77 -20.55
CA LEU A 121 -14.01 -13.49 -21.81
C LEU A 121 -14.29 -12.53 -22.99
N ASN A 122 -13.38 -11.64 -23.28
CA ASN A 122 -13.39 -10.78 -24.46
C ASN A 122 -12.29 -11.21 -25.40
N ILE A 123 -12.70 -11.71 -26.56
CA ILE A 123 -11.89 -12.26 -27.64
C ILE A 123 -10.73 -11.35 -28.09
N PHE A 124 -10.76 -10.07 -27.76
CA PHE A 124 -9.72 -9.09 -28.08
C PHE A 124 -8.67 -8.82 -26.99
N ASN A 125 -8.82 -9.35 -25.76
CA ASN A 125 -7.91 -9.10 -24.64
C ASN A 125 -7.02 -10.29 -24.25
N PHE A 126 -6.67 -11.14 -25.20
CA PHE A 126 -5.88 -12.35 -24.96
C PHE A 126 -4.43 -12.09 -24.51
N LEU A 127 -3.94 -10.84 -24.47
CA LEU A 127 -2.52 -10.56 -24.29
C LEU A 127 -2.16 -9.77 -23.01
N ASN A 128 -3.11 -9.22 -22.27
CA ASN A 128 -2.78 -8.40 -21.09
C ASN A 128 -3.34 -9.02 -19.79
N LYS A 129 -2.59 -9.97 -19.24
CA LYS A 129 -2.77 -10.39 -17.85
C LYS A 129 -2.13 -9.32 -16.97
N ASP A 130 -2.94 -8.48 -16.31
CA ASP A 130 -2.43 -7.54 -15.34
C ASP A 130 -1.94 -8.29 -14.09
N PRO A 131 -0.68 -8.17 -13.71
CA PRO A 131 -0.19 -8.75 -12.49
C PRO A 131 -0.71 -7.98 -11.28
N PHE A 132 -1.09 -8.73 -10.26
CA PHE A 132 -1.44 -8.23 -8.95
C PHE A 132 -0.43 -8.74 -7.94
N TYR A 133 0.16 -7.84 -7.20
CA TYR A 133 1.14 -8.13 -6.15
C TYR A 133 0.55 -7.77 -4.79
N CYS A 134 0.79 -8.64 -3.80
CA CYS A 134 0.46 -8.37 -2.42
C CYS A 134 1.63 -8.78 -1.54
N LEU A 135 2.13 -7.84 -0.74
CA LEU A 135 3.16 -8.07 0.27
C LEU A 135 2.51 -7.99 1.64
N ILE A 136 2.74 -9.02 2.45
CA ILE A 136 2.24 -9.11 3.83
C ILE A 136 3.44 -9.25 4.75
N ALA A 137 3.64 -8.30 5.65
CA ALA A 137 4.71 -8.32 6.63
C ALA A 137 4.16 -8.12 8.04
N THR A 138 4.81 -8.73 9.02
CA THR A 138 4.49 -8.60 10.44
C THR A 138 5.50 -7.64 11.08
N LYS A 139 5.04 -6.77 11.97
CA LYS A 139 5.91 -5.93 12.79
C LYS A 139 6.75 -6.78 13.71
N GLU A 140 8.06 -6.49 13.81
CA GLU A 140 9.00 -7.09 14.76
C GLU A 140 8.84 -6.54 16.18
#